data_0c594f7f658e467f1bd937dfe4ced4be
#
_entry.id   0c594f7f658e467f1bd937dfe4ced4be
#
_cell.length_a   1.000
_cell.length_b   1.000
_cell.length_c   1.000
_cell.angle_alpha   90.00
_cell.angle_beta   90.00
_cell.angle_gamma   90.00
#
_symmetry.space_group_name_H-M   'P 1'
#
loop_
_entity.id
_entity.type
_entity.pdbx_description
1 polymer ?
#
loop_
_entity_poly.entity_id
_entity_poly.type
_entity_poly.pdbx_seq_one_letter_code
_entity_poly.pdbx_strand_id
1 'polypeptide(L)'
;IKVGEKIGPDGYKVAAFVEKPHRLLAEEYINSGKYLWNSGMFMFKASVFLNELKKFRPDIYSICETSLLKSESDLDFIRVNGKAFNCCPSESIDYAVMENTMQAVVVPLDAKWSDVGSWTALWDI
;
A
#
# COMPACT_ATOMS: atom_id res chain seq x y z
N ILE A 1 -11.12 2.77 -1.11
CA ILE A 1 -11.12 2.32 0.30
C ILE A 1 -12.52 2.57 0.87
N LYS A 2 -13.20 1.53 1.36
CA LYS A 2 -14.51 1.65 2.03
C LYS A 2 -14.30 2.10 3.47
N VAL A 3 -14.95 3.20 3.84
CA VAL A 3 -14.90 3.75 5.20
C VAL A 3 -15.75 2.89 6.13
N GLY A 4 -15.20 2.52 7.27
CA GLY A 4 -15.87 1.78 8.33
C GLY A 4 -16.20 2.65 9.55
N GLU A 5 -16.10 2.03 10.72
CA GLU A 5 -16.34 2.69 12.01
C GLU A 5 -15.32 3.80 12.28
N LYS A 6 -15.78 4.92 12.84
CA LYS A 6 -14.91 6.03 13.24
C LYS A 6 -14.02 5.65 14.42
N ILE A 7 -12.73 5.99 14.33
CA ILE A 7 -11.73 5.78 15.39
C ILE A 7 -11.05 7.12 15.70
N GLY A 8 -11.29 7.65 16.87
CA GLY A 8 -10.72 8.94 17.26
C GLY A 8 -11.28 10.12 16.45
N PRO A 9 -10.60 11.27 16.45
CA PRO A 9 -11.11 12.49 15.82
C PRO A 9 -11.15 12.41 14.30
N ASP A 10 -10.12 11.87 13.66
CA ASP A 10 -9.89 12.03 12.22
C ASP A 10 -9.74 10.70 11.46
N GLY A 11 -9.82 9.55 12.14
CA GLY A 11 -9.58 8.23 11.55
C GLY A 11 -10.83 7.34 11.49
N TYR A 12 -10.78 6.40 10.55
CA TYR A 12 -11.80 5.37 10.39
C TYR A 12 -11.16 3.99 10.17
N LYS A 13 -11.78 2.93 10.67
CA LYS A 13 -11.42 1.57 10.25
C LYS A 13 -11.62 1.44 8.74
N VAL A 14 -10.77 0.68 8.10
CA VAL A 14 -10.99 0.26 6.72
C VAL A 14 -11.97 -0.90 6.73
N ALA A 15 -13.16 -0.70 6.16
CA ALA A 15 -14.17 -1.76 6.05
C ALA A 15 -13.92 -2.68 4.85
N ALA A 16 -13.30 -2.16 3.78
CA ALA A 16 -12.79 -2.91 2.65
C ALA A 16 -11.75 -2.08 1.91
N PHE A 17 -10.72 -2.74 1.42
CA PHE A 17 -9.75 -2.17 0.50
C PHE A 17 -9.93 -2.85 -0.85
N VAL A 18 -10.08 -2.09 -1.93
CA VAL A 18 -10.28 -2.62 -3.27
C VAL A 18 -9.37 -1.84 -4.21
N GLU A 19 -8.40 -2.52 -4.78
CA GLU A 19 -7.46 -1.92 -5.72
C GLU A 19 -8.01 -2.02 -7.15
N LYS A 20 -7.96 -0.91 -7.88
CA LYS A 20 -8.34 -0.81 -9.30
C LYS A 20 -9.69 -1.47 -9.66
N PRO A 21 -10.81 -1.05 -9.03
CA PRO A 21 -12.12 -1.54 -9.42
C PRO A 21 -12.40 -1.18 -10.90
N HIS A 22 -13.17 -2.00 -11.60
CA HIS A 22 -13.60 -1.63 -12.95
C HIS A 22 -14.48 -0.38 -12.93
N ARG A 23 -14.57 0.32 -14.05
CA ARG A 23 -15.15 1.67 -14.15
C ARG A 23 -16.56 1.78 -13.55
N LEU A 24 -17.46 0.86 -13.85
CA LEU A 24 -18.84 0.92 -13.35
C LEU A 24 -18.87 0.82 -11.81
N LEU A 25 -18.06 -0.07 -11.23
CA LEU A 25 -17.97 -0.22 -9.79
C LEU A 25 -17.34 1.01 -9.13
N ALA A 26 -16.36 1.63 -9.77
CA ALA A 26 -15.77 2.88 -9.29
C ALA A 26 -16.79 4.03 -9.25
N GLU A 27 -17.63 4.14 -10.29
CA GLU A 27 -18.72 5.12 -10.36
C GLU A 27 -19.77 4.88 -9.23
N GLU A 28 -20.12 3.62 -8.97
CA GLU A 28 -20.99 3.26 -7.84
C GLU A 28 -20.38 3.65 -6.49
N TYR A 29 -19.08 3.40 -6.30
CA TYR A 29 -18.37 3.75 -5.07
C TYR A 29 -18.37 5.25 -4.82
N ILE A 30 -18.09 6.06 -5.85
CA ILE A 30 -18.13 7.53 -5.77
C ILE A 30 -19.54 8.00 -5.41
N ASN A 31 -20.56 7.51 -6.12
CA ASN A 31 -21.94 7.93 -5.92
C ASN A 31 -22.49 7.54 -4.53
N SER A 32 -21.95 6.48 -3.93
CA SER A 32 -22.36 6.05 -2.58
C SER A 32 -21.91 6.99 -1.46
N GLY A 33 -20.87 7.80 -1.68
CA GLY A 33 -20.23 8.65 -0.67
C GLY A 33 -19.58 7.90 0.48
N LYS A 34 -19.43 6.57 0.38
CA LYS A 34 -18.89 5.70 1.44
C LYS A 34 -17.46 5.25 1.18
N TYR A 35 -16.86 5.69 0.08
CA TYR A 35 -15.53 5.31 -0.33
C TYR A 35 -14.63 6.52 -0.47
N LEU A 36 -13.36 6.32 -0.17
CA LEU A 36 -12.29 7.28 -0.37
C LEU A 36 -11.35 6.76 -1.47
N TRP A 37 -10.79 7.67 -2.23
CA TRP A 37 -9.74 7.38 -3.18
C TRP A 37 -8.44 7.01 -2.45
N ASN A 38 -7.74 5.96 -2.90
CA ASN A 38 -6.44 5.60 -2.35
C ASN A 38 -5.36 6.51 -2.96
N SER A 39 -4.68 7.27 -2.13
CA SER A 39 -3.53 8.10 -2.56
C SER A 39 -2.23 7.31 -2.70
N GLY A 40 -2.20 6.04 -2.26
CA GLY A 40 -0.98 5.25 -2.19
C GLY A 40 0.00 5.69 -1.10
N MET A 41 -0.40 6.60 -0.22
CA MET A 41 0.42 7.02 0.92
C MET A 41 0.12 6.16 2.14
N PHE A 42 1.11 5.42 2.60
CA PHE A 42 1.00 4.54 3.76
C PHE A 42 1.93 4.98 4.88
N MET A 43 1.43 4.92 6.12
CA MET A 43 2.22 5.14 7.33
C MET A 43 2.01 3.98 8.30
N PHE A 44 3.08 3.35 8.74
CA PHE A 44 3.03 2.21 9.65
C PHE A 44 4.32 2.06 10.45
N LYS A 45 4.25 1.36 11.57
CA LYS A 45 5.44 0.86 12.24
C LYS A 45 6.00 -0.31 11.43
N ALA A 46 7.30 -0.31 11.13
CA ALA A 46 7.95 -1.37 10.34
C ALA A 46 7.65 -2.77 10.88
N SER A 47 7.68 -2.96 12.20
CA SER A 47 7.38 -4.25 12.83
C SER A 47 5.95 -4.73 12.56
N VAL A 48 4.96 -3.82 12.56
CA VAL A 48 3.55 -4.16 12.27
C VAL A 48 3.41 -4.58 10.82
N PHE A 49 3.97 -3.80 9.89
CA PHE A 49 3.95 -4.12 8.47
C PHE A 49 4.62 -5.47 8.18
N LEU A 50 5.81 -5.72 8.73
CA LEU A 50 6.53 -6.98 8.53
C LEU A 50 5.77 -8.19 9.08
N ASN A 51 5.06 -8.03 10.20
CA ASN A 51 4.20 -9.09 10.74
C ASN A 51 3.02 -9.40 9.82
N GLU A 52 2.34 -8.37 9.29
CA GLU A 52 1.23 -8.57 8.33
C GLU A 52 1.75 -9.15 7.01
N LEU A 53 2.89 -8.67 6.49
CA LEU A 53 3.52 -9.24 5.29
C LEU A 53 3.88 -10.73 5.50
N LYS A 54 4.49 -11.07 6.63
CA LYS A 54 4.81 -12.46 6.98
C LYS A 54 3.57 -13.35 7.08
N LYS A 55 2.47 -12.80 7.55
CA LYS A 55 1.20 -13.51 7.68
C LYS A 55 0.53 -13.78 6.34
N PHE A 56 0.48 -12.79 5.44
CA PHE A 56 -0.26 -12.88 4.19
C PHE A 56 0.60 -13.31 3.00
N ARG A 57 1.89 -12.94 3.03
CA ARG A 57 2.87 -13.26 1.97
C ARG A 57 4.21 -13.69 2.58
N PRO A 58 4.23 -14.86 3.23
CA PRO A 58 5.46 -15.40 3.83
C PRO A 58 6.56 -15.65 2.78
N ASP A 59 6.20 -15.91 1.54
CA ASP A 59 7.11 -16.06 0.40
C ASP A 59 7.89 -14.76 0.13
N ILE A 60 7.19 -13.61 -0.01
CA ILE A 60 7.81 -12.30 -0.19
C ILE A 60 8.68 -11.94 1.01
N TYR A 61 8.15 -12.12 2.23
CA TYR A 61 8.87 -11.84 3.46
C TYR A 61 10.21 -12.60 3.52
N SER A 62 10.18 -13.91 3.31
CA SER A 62 11.38 -14.76 3.39
C SER A 62 12.44 -14.44 2.32
N ILE A 63 11.99 -14.12 1.10
CA ILE A 63 12.90 -13.74 0.03
C ILE A 63 13.55 -12.37 0.31
N CYS A 64 12.77 -11.39 0.77
CA CYS A 64 13.31 -10.09 1.15
C CYS A 64 14.32 -10.20 2.30
N GLU A 65 14.00 -10.99 3.34
CA GLU A 65 14.91 -11.25 4.45
C GLU A 65 16.22 -11.90 3.96
N THR A 66 16.13 -12.94 3.13
CA THR A 66 17.30 -13.63 2.56
C THR A 66 18.14 -12.68 1.69
N SER A 67 17.49 -11.84 0.91
CA SER A 67 18.16 -10.88 0.03
C SER A 67 18.93 -9.84 0.83
N LEU A 68 18.39 -9.42 1.97
CA LEU A 68 18.99 -8.45 2.86
C LEU A 68 20.16 -9.07 3.67
N LEU A 69 19.99 -10.30 4.18
CA LEU A 69 21.06 -11.02 4.90
C LEU A 69 22.30 -11.26 4.05
N LYS A 70 22.15 -11.34 2.73
CA LYS A 70 23.24 -11.49 1.74
C LYS A 70 23.58 -10.18 1.04
N SER A 71 23.22 -9.04 1.65
CA SER A 71 23.53 -7.72 1.11
C SER A 71 25.00 -7.38 1.25
N GLU A 72 25.49 -6.50 0.39
CA GLU A 72 26.84 -5.97 0.40
C GLU A 72 26.79 -4.44 0.59
N SER A 73 27.78 -3.91 1.31
CA SER A 73 27.95 -2.45 1.44
C SER A 73 28.67 -1.92 0.20
N ASP A 74 28.13 -0.88 -0.42
CA ASP A 74 28.70 -0.18 -1.56
C ASP A 74 28.64 1.33 -1.32
N LEU A 75 29.70 1.86 -0.72
CA LEU A 75 29.77 3.26 -0.26
C LEU A 75 28.59 3.60 0.64
N ASP A 76 27.74 4.54 0.22
CA ASP A 76 26.55 4.98 0.96
C ASP A 76 25.31 4.09 0.71
N PHE A 77 25.45 3.02 -0.07
CA PHE A 77 24.36 2.13 -0.44
C PHE A 77 24.48 0.75 0.20
N ILE A 78 23.34 0.16 0.51
CA ILE A 78 23.22 -1.25 0.83
C ILE A 78 22.63 -1.96 -0.41
N ARG A 79 23.44 -2.78 -1.05
CA ARG A 79 23.01 -3.54 -2.22
C ARG A 79 22.50 -4.91 -1.80
N VAL A 80 21.20 -5.13 -1.97
CA VAL A 80 20.60 -6.43 -1.70
C VAL A 80 21.11 -7.48 -2.69
N ASN A 81 21.09 -8.74 -2.31
CA ASN A 81 21.48 -9.83 -3.19
C ASN A 81 20.49 -9.97 -4.36
N GLY A 82 20.91 -9.55 -5.57
CA GLY A 82 20.06 -9.52 -6.75
C GLY A 82 19.57 -10.91 -7.18
N LYS A 83 20.37 -11.97 -7.02
CA LYS A 83 19.95 -13.33 -7.37
C LYS A 83 18.79 -13.81 -6.48
N ALA A 84 18.86 -13.53 -5.19
CA ALA A 84 17.79 -13.86 -4.26
C ALA A 84 16.55 -12.97 -4.53
N PHE A 85 16.75 -11.66 -4.69
CA PHE A 85 15.64 -10.71 -4.89
C PHE A 85 14.87 -10.95 -6.20
N ASN A 86 15.55 -11.38 -7.28
CA ASN A 86 14.90 -11.71 -8.55
C ASN A 86 13.96 -12.92 -8.47
N CYS A 87 14.02 -13.69 -7.39
CA CYS A 87 13.05 -14.77 -7.14
C CYS A 87 11.79 -14.24 -6.41
N CYS A 88 11.76 -12.97 -6.01
CA CYS A 88 10.63 -12.40 -5.30
C CYS A 88 9.45 -12.17 -6.26
N PRO A 89 8.24 -12.64 -5.91
CA PRO A 89 7.05 -12.29 -6.66
C PRO A 89 6.86 -10.77 -6.73
N SER A 90 6.47 -10.27 -7.91
CA SER A 90 6.16 -8.85 -8.12
C SER A 90 4.71 -8.60 -7.75
N GLU A 91 4.49 -8.03 -6.57
CA GLU A 91 3.15 -7.70 -6.09
C GLU A 91 3.18 -6.41 -5.28
N SER A 92 2.16 -5.55 -5.46
CA SER A 92 2.07 -4.31 -4.71
C SER A 92 1.64 -4.56 -3.25
N ILE A 93 1.97 -3.62 -2.37
CA ILE A 93 1.52 -3.61 -0.97
C ILE A 93 -0.01 -3.68 -0.86
N ASP A 94 -0.72 -3.10 -1.82
CA ASP A 94 -2.18 -3.07 -1.87
C ASP A 94 -2.75 -4.50 -1.88
N TYR A 95 -2.29 -5.32 -2.80
CA TYR A 95 -2.71 -6.73 -2.91
C TYR A 95 -2.09 -7.62 -1.85
N ALA A 96 -0.79 -7.44 -1.58
CA ALA A 96 -0.06 -8.30 -0.66
C ALA A 96 -0.56 -8.18 0.79
N VAL A 97 -0.93 -6.97 1.22
CA VAL A 97 -1.25 -6.67 2.61
C VAL A 97 -2.59 -5.95 2.76
N MET A 98 -2.80 -4.83 2.03
CA MET A 98 -3.90 -3.90 2.35
C MET A 98 -5.30 -4.47 2.10
N GLU A 99 -5.48 -5.31 1.08
CA GLU A 99 -6.75 -5.98 0.83
C GLU A 99 -7.07 -7.09 1.86
N ASN A 100 -6.05 -7.55 2.61
CA ASN A 100 -6.16 -8.69 3.51
C ASN A 100 -6.15 -8.30 5.00
N THR A 101 -5.53 -7.17 5.35
CA THR A 101 -5.38 -6.77 6.75
C THR A 101 -6.66 -6.19 7.34
N MET A 102 -6.94 -6.56 8.59
CA MET A 102 -8.02 -5.97 9.40
C MET A 102 -7.54 -4.84 10.32
N GLN A 103 -6.24 -4.48 10.24
CA GLN A 103 -5.63 -3.47 11.11
C GLN A 103 -5.50 -2.10 10.45
N ALA A 104 -5.94 -1.97 9.21
CA ALA A 104 -5.83 -0.71 8.48
C ALA A 104 -6.81 0.35 9.01
N VAL A 105 -6.29 1.56 9.09
CA VAL A 105 -7.03 2.79 9.39
C VAL A 105 -6.90 3.73 8.20
N VAL A 106 -7.95 4.41 7.83
CA VAL A 106 -7.93 5.46 6.81
C VAL A 106 -8.18 6.82 7.46
N VAL A 107 -7.38 7.80 7.04
CA VAL A 107 -7.55 9.21 7.40
C VAL A 107 -7.87 9.98 6.12
N PRO A 108 -9.05 10.60 6.02
CA PRO A 108 -9.36 11.45 4.87
C PRO A 108 -8.39 12.62 4.77
N LEU A 109 -7.90 12.88 3.57
CA LEU A 109 -6.98 13.97 3.30
C LEU A 109 -7.59 14.89 2.24
N ASP A 110 -7.82 16.14 2.60
CA ASP A 110 -8.22 17.22 1.69
C ASP A 110 -7.05 18.21 1.54
N ALA A 111 -6.06 17.82 0.73
CA ALA A 111 -4.83 18.60 0.50
C ALA A 111 -4.58 18.87 -0.99
N LYS A 112 -5.62 18.84 -1.83
CA LYS A 112 -5.49 18.98 -3.29
C LYS A 112 -4.42 18.04 -3.87
N TRP A 113 -4.38 16.80 -3.34
CA TRP A 113 -3.42 15.80 -3.78
C TRP A 113 -3.69 15.41 -5.23
N SER A 114 -2.65 15.28 -6.03
CA SER A 114 -2.69 14.80 -7.40
C SER A 114 -1.62 13.74 -7.63
N ASP A 115 -2.00 12.67 -8.30
CA ASP A 115 -1.04 11.66 -8.79
C ASP A 115 -0.41 12.16 -10.08
N VAL A 116 0.83 12.65 -10.02
CA VAL A 116 1.58 13.18 -11.16
C VAL A 116 2.19 12.03 -11.96
N GLY A 117 1.35 11.11 -12.45
CA GLY A 117 1.77 9.95 -13.23
C GLY A 117 1.94 10.21 -14.73
N SER A 118 1.65 11.41 -15.22
CA SER A 118 1.74 11.78 -16.63
C SER A 118 2.12 13.25 -16.83
N TRP A 119 2.64 13.60 -18.02
CA TRP A 119 2.91 14.98 -18.38
C TRP A 119 1.65 15.87 -18.36
N THR A 120 0.50 15.30 -18.72
CA THR A 120 -0.79 16.01 -18.65
C THR A 120 -1.14 16.33 -17.19
N ALA A 121 -1.01 15.36 -16.28
CA ALA A 121 -1.27 15.60 -14.86
C ALA A 121 -0.33 16.67 -14.27
N LEU A 122 0.93 16.73 -14.73
CA LEU A 122 1.87 17.78 -14.33
C LEU A 122 1.45 19.17 -14.86
N TRP A 123 0.86 19.22 -16.03
CA TRP A 123 0.38 20.48 -16.63
C TRP A 123 -0.86 21.03 -15.89
N ASP A 124 -1.70 20.15 -15.33
CA ASP A 124 -2.96 20.51 -14.66
C ASP A 124 -2.76 21.02 -13.22
N ILE A 125 -1.53 20.97 -12.68
CA ILE A 125 -1.12 21.47 -11.36
C ILE A 125 -0.50 22.85 -11.48
#